data_f75ec26fc8afe343bae97fa7e84ec2b6
#
_entry.id   f75ec26fc8afe343bae97fa7e84ec2b6
#
_cell.length_a   1.000
_cell.length_b   1.000
_cell.length_c   1.000
_cell.angle_alpha   90.00
_cell.angle_beta   90.00
_cell.angle_gamma   90.00
#
_symmetry.space_group_name_H-M   'P 1'
#
loop_
_entity.id
_entity.type
_entity.pdbx_description
1 polymer ?
#
loop_
_entity_poly.entity_id
_entity_poly.type
_entity_poly.pdbx_seq_one_letter_code
_entity_poly.pdbx_strand_id
1 'polypeptide(L)'
;MGHTTTTLIWSIKIIKKTVTQDRIKLNVWMKKNYPSLTLSHLQKLCRKGEIRINGSRTSATNSLNNGDEIKLPPYIVEYEKTPDVIVKKDAKYTREDIDDILKTIIYEDDEILVLNKPAGLATQGGSGITKHIDSLINIALPQYNGNLRLTHRIDKETSGILVIAKNYNSALKITTLFKEQKIHKTYHALVYGNFDDKRKNGIIKEPIIDKTSRPNEKGEYEAKYAFTEYKVLDEAFGTLSLVEFKPKTGRMHQLRIHSSHIGHPIIGDFKYGKGDEFAKLKDSFDFELPRKLYLHAYMIEIEGKPLIKAEYPTHFKKICKYLNF
;
A
#
# COMPACT_ATOMS: atom_id res chain seq x y z
N MET A 1 -26.00 -31.64 56.01
CA MET A 1 -26.01 -31.62 54.54
C MET A 1 -24.84 -30.75 54.08
N GLY A 2 -23.75 -31.41 53.77
CA GLY A 2 -22.54 -30.71 53.35
C GLY A 2 -22.51 -30.49 51.84
N HIS A 3 -22.42 -29.23 51.41
CA HIS A 3 -22.19 -28.89 50.04
C HIS A 3 -20.66 -28.90 49.78
N THR A 4 -20.18 -29.93 49.10
CA THR A 4 -18.84 -29.99 48.59
C THR A 4 -18.72 -29.16 47.28
N THR A 5 -18.13 -27.98 47.39
CA THR A 5 -17.81 -27.16 46.22
C THR A 5 -16.58 -27.73 45.55
N THR A 6 -16.76 -28.42 44.41
CA THR A 6 -15.67 -28.91 43.60
C THR A 6 -15.08 -27.75 42.80
N THR A 7 -13.95 -27.23 43.25
CA THR A 7 -13.19 -26.22 42.49
C THR A 7 -12.48 -26.89 41.33
N LEU A 8 -12.99 -26.73 40.12
CA LEU A 8 -12.35 -27.11 38.87
C LEU A 8 -11.10 -26.23 38.64
N ILE A 9 -9.95 -26.74 39.05
CA ILE A 9 -8.64 -26.14 38.72
C ILE A 9 -8.35 -26.49 37.26
N TRP A 10 -8.60 -25.53 36.34
CA TRP A 10 -8.15 -25.63 34.97
C TRP A 10 -6.63 -25.50 34.96
N SER A 11 -5.91 -26.62 34.83
CA SER A 11 -4.47 -26.66 34.50
C SER A 11 -4.26 -25.96 33.16
N ILE A 12 -3.80 -24.72 33.18
CA ILE A 12 -3.40 -23.99 31.96
C ILE A 12 -2.20 -24.71 31.36
N LYS A 13 -2.43 -25.58 30.39
CA LYS A 13 -1.39 -26.39 29.74
C LYS A 13 -0.56 -25.49 28.82
N ILE A 14 0.53 -24.94 29.30
CA ILE A 14 1.49 -24.13 28.55
C ILE A 14 2.06 -24.97 27.41
N ILE A 15 2.11 -24.40 26.20
CA ILE A 15 2.71 -25.05 25.04
C ILE A 15 4.17 -24.64 24.96
N LYS A 16 5.06 -25.62 24.81
CA LYS A 16 6.49 -25.43 24.59
C LYS A 16 6.85 -25.99 23.21
N LYS A 17 7.57 -25.22 22.42
CA LYS A 17 8.08 -25.61 21.10
C LYS A 17 9.57 -25.36 21.03
N THR A 18 10.33 -26.32 20.52
CA THR A 18 11.77 -26.18 20.29
C THR A 18 12.03 -25.72 18.87
N VAL A 19 12.91 -24.73 18.71
CA VAL A 19 13.33 -24.20 17.42
C VAL A 19 14.34 -25.16 16.79
N THR A 20 14.15 -25.48 15.51
CA THR A 20 15.06 -26.39 14.75
C THR A 20 15.83 -25.66 13.65
N GLN A 21 15.86 -24.33 13.69
CA GLN A 21 16.49 -23.47 12.68
C GLN A 21 17.36 -22.42 13.34
N ASP A 22 18.54 -22.11 12.77
CA ASP A 22 19.40 -21.04 13.25
C ASP A 22 19.05 -19.69 12.63
N ARG A 23 19.26 -18.63 13.43
CA ARG A 23 19.15 -17.22 13.02
C ARG A 23 17.82 -16.82 12.39
N ILE A 24 16.73 -17.50 12.76
CA ILE A 24 15.40 -17.13 12.32
C ILE A 24 14.78 -16.09 13.27
N LYS A 25 14.13 -15.05 12.75
CA LYS A 25 13.40 -14.10 13.61
C LYS A 25 12.12 -14.72 14.15
N LEU A 26 11.75 -14.39 15.41
CA LEU A 26 10.55 -14.90 16.06
C LEU A 26 9.28 -14.67 15.21
N ASN A 27 9.09 -13.48 14.62
CA ASN A 27 7.94 -13.19 13.79
C ASN A 27 7.87 -14.07 12.53
N VAL A 28 9.01 -14.45 11.95
CA VAL A 28 9.07 -15.33 10.78
C VAL A 28 8.75 -16.76 11.21
N TRP A 29 9.34 -17.22 12.30
CA TRP A 29 9.06 -18.55 12.87
C TRP A 29 7.58 -18.70 13.26
N MET A 30 7.03 -17.68 13.95
CA MET A 30 5.62 -17.66 14.35
C MET A 30 4.70 -17.67 13.13
N LYS A 31 5.01 -16.91 12.08
CA LYS A 31 4.20 -16.91 10.86
C LYS A 31 4.20 -18.25 10.13
N LYS A 32 5.31 -19.00 10.20
CA LYS A 32 5.41 -20.34 9.62
C LYS A 32 4.57 -21.37 10.38
N ASN A 33 4.59 -21.31 11.72
CA ASN A 33 3.91 -22.30 12.56
C ASN A 33 2.46 -21.90 12.93
N TYR A 34 2.17 -20.60 12.91
CA TYR A 34 0.88 -20.01 13.29
C TYR A 34 0.45 -18.98 12.23
N PRO A 35 0.12 -19.41 11.02
CA PRO A 35 -0.06 -18.53 9.86
C PRO A 35 -1.20 -17.52 10.01
N SER A 36 -2.21 -17.78 10.83
CA SER A 36 -3.30 -16.83 11.11
C SER A 36 -2.96 -15.78 12.17
N LEU A 37 -1.81 -15.90 12.88
CA LEU A 37 -1.38 -14.93 13.88
C LEU A 37 -0.87 -13.65 13.21
N THR A 38 -1.52 -12.51 13.48
CA THR A 38 -1.08 -11.21 12.96
C THR A 38 0.15 -10.69 13.70
N LEU A 39 1.00 -9.89 13.03
CA LEU A 39 2.18 -9.29 13.65
C LEU A 39 1.82 -8.40 14.85
N SER A 40 0.74 -7.62 14.73
CA SER A 40 0.25 -6.77 15.84
C SER A 40 -0.16 -7.58 17.06
N HIS A 41 -0.80 -8.74 16.85
CA HIS A 41 -1.17 -9.63 17.95
C HIS A 41 0.07 -10.30 18.56
N LEU A 42 1.00 -10.78 17.74
CA LEU A 42 2.28 -11.30 18.20
C LEU A 42 3.02 -10.29 19.10
N GLN A 43 3.11 -9.03 18.67
CA GLN A 43 3.72 -7.95 19.46
C GLN A 43 3.00 -7.71 20.78
N LYS A 44 1.65 -7.82 20.80
CA LYS A 44 0.85 -7.71 22.04
C LYS A 44 1.15 -8.87 23.00
N LEU A 45 1.24 -10.11 22.50
CA LEU A 45 1.57 -11.30 23.29
C LEU A 45 3.00 -11.21 23.90
N CYS A 46 3.97 -10.75 23.10
CA CYS A 46 5.34 -10.53 23.57
C CYS A 46 5.38 -9.46 24.69
N ARG A 47 4.69 -8.33 24.50
CA ARG A 47 4.61 -7.26 25.51
C ARG A 47 3.97 -7.72 26.83
N LYS A 48 2.93 -8.55 26.74
CA LYS A 48 2.28 -9.15 27.91
C LYS A 48 3.14 -10.24 28.58
N GLY A 49 4.21 -10.71 27.94
CA GLY A 49 5.04 -11.81 28.40
C GLY A 49 4.37 -13.18 28.30
N GLU A 50 3.33 -13.30 27.49
CA GLU A 50 2.64 -14.57 27.18
C GLU A 50 3.46 -15.44 26.24
N ILE A 51 4.35 -14.82 25.43
CA ILE A 51 5.39 -15.50 24.65
C ILE A 51 6.74 -15.22 25.30
N ARG A 52 7.52 -16.29 25.54
CA ARG A 52 8.87 -16.21 26.12
C ARG A 52 9.81 -17.15 25.35
N ILE A 53 11.09 -16.78 25.33
CA ILE A 53 12.17 -17.61 24.77
C ILE A 53 13.10 -17.96 25.91
N ASN A 54 13.35 -19.25 26.14
CA ASN A 54 14.18 -19.77 27.24
C ASN A 54 13.79 -19.15 28.60
N GLY A 55 12.48 -19.01 28.83
CA GLY A 55 11.93 -18.41 30.05
C GLY A 55 11.96 -16.87 30.11
N SER A 56 12.71 -16.19 29.25
CA SER A 56 12.87 -14.73 29.24
C SER A 56 11.84 -14.02 28.39
N ARG A 57 11.53 -12.75 28.72
CA ARG A 57 10.68 -11.89 27.86
C ARG A 57 11.36 -11.66 26.52
N THR A 58 10.55 -11.54 25.46
CA THR A 58 11.04 -11.40 24.11
C THR A 58 10.28 -10.32 23.33
N SER A 59 10.85 -9.92 22.21
CA SER A 59 10.18 -9.09 21.21
C SER A 59 9.90 -9.90 19.94
N ALA A 60 8.95 -9.45 19.12
CA ALA A 60 8.60 -10.12 17.85
C ALA A 60 9.76 -10.17 16.84
N THR A 61 10.78 -9.33 17.02
CA THR A 61 11.94 -9.24 16.12
C THR A 61 13.18 -9.97 16.64
N ASN A 62 13.12 -10.60 17.82
CA ASN A 62 14.22 -11.38 18.37
C ASN A 62 14.63 -12.51 17.44
N SER A 63 15.95 -12.75 17.34
CA SER A 63 16.50 -13.90 16.62
C SER A 63 16.42 -15.14 17.51
N LEU A 64 16.04 -16.25 16.90
CA LEU A 64 16.00 -17.58 17.48
C LEU A 64 17.14 -18.41 16.92
N ASN A 65 17.72 -19.27 17.75
CA ASN A 65 18.72 -20.24 17.35
C ASN A 65 18.19 -21.68 17.53
N ASN A 66 18.84 -22.62 16.89
CA ASN A 66 18.52 -24.03 17.07
C ASN A 66 18.64 -24.43 18.55
N GLY A 67 17.63 -25.14 19.06
CA GLY A 67 17.54 -25.51 20.47
C GLY A 67 16.78 -24.53 21.36
N ASP A 68 16.49 -23.31 20.93
CA ASP A 68 15.69 -22.37 21.73
C ASP A 68 14.31 -22.91 22.04
N GLU A 69 13.87 -22.81 23.30
CA GLU A 69 12.53 -23.18 23.76
C GLU A 69 11.62 -21.95 23.73
N ILE A 70 10.56 -22.01 22.93
CA ILE A 70 9.51 -20.98 22.90
C ILE A 70 8.34 -21.44 23.76
N LYS A 71 8.02 -20.68 24.79
CA LYS A 71 6.82 -20.82 25.60
C LYS A 71 5.68 -20.03 24.99
N LEU A 72 4.53 -20.68 24.76
CA LEU A 72 3.36 -20.14 24.08
C LEU A 72 2.11 -20.29 24.92
N PRO A 73 1.13 -19.37 24.83
CA PRO A 73 -0.15 -19.52 25.51
C PRO A 73 -0.96 -20.69 24.90
N PRO A 74 -1.81 -21.38 25.68
CA PRO A 74 -2.53 -22.57 25.20
C PRO A 74 -3.42 -22.34 23.98
N TYR A 75 -4.04 -21.17 23.89
CA TYR A 75 -4.91 -20.79 22.79
C TYR A 75 -4.18 -20.49 21.48
N ILE A 76 -2.83 -20.53 21.46
CA ILE A 76 -2.02 -20.30 20.26
C ILE A 76 -2.34 -21.32 19.15
N VAL A 77 -2.83 -22.52 19.49
CA VAL A 77 -3.23 -23.57 18.54
C VAL A 77 -4.35 -23.11 17.59
N GLU A 78 -5.15 -22.16 18.00
CA GLU A 78 -6.19 -21.58 17.14
C GLU A 78 -5.60 -20.88 15.90
N TYR A 79 -4.32 -20.53 15.96
CA TYR A 79 -3.59 -19.86 14.88
C TYR A 79 -2.72 -20.84 14.04
N GLU A 80 -2.71 -22.15 14.36
CA GLU A 80 -1.96 -23.19 13.61
C GLU A 80 -2.59 -23.44 12.24
N LYS A 81 -3.90 -23.34 12.13
CA LYS A 81 -4.57 -23.50 10.85
C LYS A 81 -4.23 -22.29 9.97
N THR A 82 -3.84 -22.56 8.72
CA THR A 82 -4.01 -21.59 7.66
C THR A 82 -5.47 -21.14 7.75
N PRO A 83 -5.77 -19.85 7.74
CA PRO A 83 -7.16 -19.48 7.69
C PRO A 83 -7.74 -20.24 6.48
N ASP A 84 -8.58 -21.23 6.72
CA ASP A 84 -9.60 -21.55 5.72
C ASP A 84 -10.13 -20.19 5.35
N VAL A 85 -10.31 -19.93 4.06
CA VAL A 85 -10.96 -18.70 3.61
C VAL A 85 -12.36 -18.75 4.20
N ILE A 86 -12.41 -18.53 5.53
CA ILE A 86 -13.65 -18.21 6.21
C ILE A 86 -13.92 -16.82 5.66
N VAL A 87 -14.72 -16.76 4.61
CA VAL A 87 -15.62 -15.64 4.40
C VAL A 87 -16.44 -15.59 5.69
N LYS A 88 -15.81 -15.04 6.76
CA LYS A 88 -16.57 -14.62 7.92
C LYS A 88 -17.62 -13.70 7.35
N LYS A 89 -18.87 -14.04 7.62
CA LYS A 89 -20.06 -13.23 7.36
C LYS A 89 -20.05 -11.85 8.06
N ASP A 90 -18.91 -11.30 8.35
CA ASP A 90 -18.70 -9.88 8.58
C ASP A 90 -18.58 -9.25 7.20
N ALA A 91 -19.72 -8.84 6.66
CA ALA A 91 -19.93 -8.29 5.32
C ALA A 91 -19.17 -6.96 5.11
N LYS A 92 -17.83 -6.98 5.27
CA LYS A 92 -16.94 -5.85 5.00
C LYS A 92 -16.87 -5.57 3.50
N TYR A 93 -17.02 -6.62 2.66
CA TYR A 93 -16.98 -6.54 1.21
C TYR A 93 -18.21 -7.22 0.61
N THR A 94 -18.84 -6.57 -0.35
CA THR A 94 -19.96 -7.10 -1.10
C THR A 94 -19.48 -7.95 -2.28
N ARG A 95 -20.40 -8.68 -2.92
CA ARG A 95 -20.10 -9.38 -4.16
C ARG A 95 -19.70 -8.39 -5.27
N GLU A 96 -20.33 -7.24 -5.31
CA GLU A 96 -20.00 -6.15 -6.23
C GLU A 96 -18.55 -5.65 -6.03
N ASP A 97 -18.12 -5.44 -4.76
CA ASP A 97 -16.72 -5.08 -4.46
C ASP A 97 -15.73 -6.11 -5.03
N ILE A 98 -16.09 -7.42 -4.95
CA ILE A 98 -15.25 -8.52 -5.47
C ILE A 98 -15.22 -8.49 -7.00
N ASP A 99 -16.39 -8.39 -7.64
CA ASP A 99 -16.50 -8.37 -9.09
C ASP A 99 -15.79 -7.13 -9.68
N ASP A 100 -15.89 -6.00 -9.00
CA ASP A 100 -15.24 -4.76 -9.43
C ASP A 100 -13.72 -4.81 -9.30
N ILE A 101 -13.16 -5.38 -8.21
CA ILE A 101 -11.70 -5.50 -8.12
C ILE A 101 -11.14 -6.47 -9.15
N LEU A 102 -11.86 -7.55 -9.48
CA LEU A 102 -11.44 -8.51 -10.52
C LEU A 102 -11.35 -7.87 -11.89
N LYS A 103 -12.28 -6.97 -12.25
CA LYS A 103 -12.26 -6.20 -13.51
C LYS A 103 -11.05 -5.27 -13.63
N THR A 104 -10.40 -4.94 -12.53
CA THR A 104 -9.21 -4.06 -12.55
C THR A 104 -7.92 -4.77 -12.93
N ILE A 105 -7.91 -6.10 -13.03
CA ILE A 105 -6.74 -6.88 -13.40
C ILE A 105 -6.39 -6.61 -14.86
N ILE A 106 -5.19 -6.09 -15.12
CA ILE A 106 -4.72 -5.73 -16.48
C ILE A 106 -3.54 -6.57 -16.95
N TYR A 107 -2.87 -7.26 -16.03
CA TYR A 107 -1.77 -8.17 -16.34
C TYR A 107 -1.60 -9.21 -15.25
N GLU A 108 -1.23 -10.42 -15.64
CA GLU A 108 -0.92 -11.51 -14.73
C GLU A 108 0.12 -12.43 -15.37
N ASP A 109 1.11 -12.86 -14.56
CA ASP A 109 2.05 -13.94 -14.87
C ASP A 109 2.28 -14.83 -13.63
N ASP A 110 3.31 -15.69 -13.64
CA ASP A 110 3.59 -16.60 -12.53
C ASP A 110 4.03 -15.89 -11.24
N GLU A 111 4.56 -14.65 -11.34
CA GLU A 111 5.15 -13.91 -10.23
C GLU A 111 4.26 -12.77 -9.72
N ILE A 112 3.57 -12.07 -10.63
CA ILE A 112 2.83 -10.85 -10.30
C ILE A 112 1.42 -10.82 -10.89
N LEU A 113 0.60 -10.02 -10.25
CA LEU A 113 -0.70 -9.56 -10.69
C LEU A 113 -0.65 -8.02 -10.71
N VAL A 114 -1.12 -7.39 -11.77
CA VAL A 114 -1.14 -5.92 -11.89
C VAL A 114 -2.57 -5.43 -12.05
N LEU A 115 -2.94 -4.48 -11.20
CA LEU A 115 -4.25 -3.85 -11.22
C LEU A 115 -4.16 -2.44 -11.81
N ASN A 116 -5.21 -2.05 -12.51
CA ASN A 116 -5.56 -0.64 -12.75
C ASN A 116 -6.44 -0.17 -11.59
N LYS A 117 -5.82 0.22 -10.46
CA LYS A 117 -6.50 0.60 -9.22
C LYS A 117 -7.44 1.79 -9.47
N PRO A 118 -8.73 1.71 -9.10
CA PRO A 118 -9.61 2.87 -9.16
C PRO A 118 -9.20 3.94 -8.13
N ALA A 119 -9.49 5.20 -8.44
CA ALA A 119 -9.39 6.30 -7.47
C ALA A 119 -10.42 6.11 -6.34
N GLY A 120 -10.08 6.50 -5.12
CA GLY A 120 -10.95 6.39 -3.94
C GLY A 120 -10.81 5.09 -3.15
N LEU A 121 -10.18 4.05 -3.69
CA LEU A 121 -9.91 2.79 -2.97
C LEU A 121 -8.49 2.79 -2.41
N ALA A 122 -8.37 2.60 -1.08
CA ALA A 122 -7.07 2.57 -0.40
C ALA A 122 -6.27 1.31 -0.78
N THR A 123 -4.95 1.43 -0.88
CA THR A 123 -4.05 0.29 -1.11
C THR A 123 -4.02 -0.64 0.10
N GLN A 124 -3.85 -0.08 1.29
CA GLN A 124 -3.74 -0.81 2.57
C GLN A 124 -4.71 -0.26 3.60
N GLY A 125 -5.01 -1.08 4.61
CA GLY A 125 -5.74 -0.65 5.80
C GLY A 125 -4.96 0.37 6.63
N GLY A 126 -5.70 1.13 7.44
CA GLY A 126 -5.16 2.15 8.34
C GLY A 126 -6.28 2.70 9.22
N SER A 127 -5.98 3.70 10.05
CA SER A 127 -6.99 4.33 10.90
C SER A 127 -8.14 4.89 10.05
N GLY A 128 -9.37 4.46 10.33
CA GLY A 128 -10.57 4.86 9.60
C GLY A 128 -10.75 4.25 8.19
N ILE A 129 -9.85 3.34 7.75
CA ILE A 129 -9.96 2.67 6.45
C ILE A 129 -10.58 1.29 6.64
N THR A 130 -11.82 1.14 6.20
CA THR A 130 -12.55 -0.13 6.29
C THR A 130 -12.34 -1.00 5.06
N LYS A 131 -12.35 -0.44 3.84
CA LYS A 131 -12.15 -1.15 2.57
C LYS A 131 -10.79 -0.80 1.95
N HIS A 132 -10.01 -1.81 1.59
CA HIS A 132 -8.69 -1.65 0.96
C HIS A 132 -8.31 -2.86 0.10
N ILE A 133 -7.44 -2.64 -0.89
CA ILE A 133 -7.05 -3.65 -1.87
C ILE A 133 -6.37 -4.87 -1.22
N ASP A 134 -5.45 -4.65 -0.28
CA ASP A 134 -4.67 -5.72 0.36
C ASP A 134 -5.56 -6.84 0.96
N SER A 135 -6.71 -6.47 1.53
CA SER A 135 -7.68 -7.45 2.02
C SER A 135 -8.60 -7.96 0.90
N LEU A 136 -9.13 -7.04 0.07
CA LEU A 136 -10.12 -7.36 -0.94
C LEU A 136 -9.59 -8.33 -1.99
N ILE A 137 -8.37 -8.14 -2.49
CA ILE A 137 -7.79 -8.97 -3.55
C ILE A 137 -7.55 -10.42 -3.08
N ASN A 138 -7.17 -10.60 -1.81
CA ASN A 138 -7.00 -11.94 -1.23
C ASN A 138 -8.34 -12.67 -1.02
N ILE A 139 -9.43 -11.92 -0.84
CA ILE A 139 -10.79 -12.48 -0.78
C ILE A 139 -11.31 -12.79 -2.19
N ALA A 140 -11.05 -11.89 -3.14
CA ALA A 140 -11.50 -12.03 -4.52
C ALA A 140 -10.81 -13.18 -5.28
N LEU A 141 -9.59 -13.53 -4.89
CA LEU A 141 -8.76 -14.56 -5.51
C LEU A 141 -8.35 -15.65 -4.50
N PRO A 142 -9.30 -16.47 -4.01
CA PRO A 142 -9.06 -17.48 -2.96
C PRO A 142 -8.08 -18.56 -3.37
N GLN A 143 -7.89 -18.81 -4.67
CA GLN A 143 -6.92 -19.79 -5.21
C GLN A 143 -5.47 -19.46 -4.83
N TYR A 144 -5.16 -18.22 -4.43
CA TYR A 144 -3.84 -17.85 -3.94
C TYR A 144 -3.68 -18.03 -2.42
N ASN A 145 -4.69 -18.59 -1.72
CA ASN A 145 -4.64 -18.92 -0.28
C ASN A 145 -4.13 -17.78 0.62
N GLY A 146 -4.50 -16.53 0.33
CA GLY A 146 -4.04 -15.36 1.07
C GLY A 146 -2.55 -15.03 0.89
N ASN A 147 -1.89 -15.56 -0.14
CA ASN A 147 -0.47 -15.35 -0.42
C ASN A 147 -0.18 -14.11 -1.28
N LEU A 148 -1.21 -13.42 -1.77
CA LEU A 148 -1.02 -12.16 -2.49
C LEU A 148 -0.42 -11.09 -1.58
N ARG A 149 0.63 -10.40 -2.06
CA ARG A 149 1.42 -9.42 -1.30
C ARG A 149 1.56 -8.12 -2.06
N LEU A 150 1.24 -7.01 -1.40
CA LEU A 150 1.58 -5.69 -1.93
C LEU A 150 3.10 -5.52 -1.99
N THR A 151 3.60 -5.03 -3.10
CA THR A 151 5.02 -4.73 -3.30
C THR A 151 5.32 -3.23 -3.17
N HIS A 152 4.32 -2.40 -3.41
CA HIS A 152 4.35 -0.96 -3.24
C HIS A 152 2.94 -0.43 -2.93
N ARG A 153 2.83 0.88 -2.79
CA ARG A 153 1.54 1.55 -2.58
C ARG A 153 1.43 2.79 -3.45
N ILE A 154 0.20 3.12 -3.83
CA ILE A 154 -0.19 4.43 -4.35
C ILE A 154 -1.29 5.00 -3.47
N ASP A 155 -1.46 6.31 -3.48
CA ASP A 155 -2.42 6.99 -2.61
C ASP A 155 -3.86 6.56 -2.88
N LYS A 156 -4.75 6.72 -1.91
CA LYS A 156 -6.15 6.37 -2.03
C LYS A 156 -6.80 7.01 -3.25
N GLU A 157 -6.56 8.30 -3.45
CA GLU A 157 -7.15 9.08 -4.54
C GLU A 157 -6.42 8.93 -5.89
N THR A 158 -5.19 8.41 -5.89
CA THR A 158 -4.44 8.11 -7.12
C THR A 158 -4.99 6.84 -7.77
N SER A 159 -5.24 6.88 -9.07
CA SER A 159 -5.61 5.71 -9.87
C SER A 159 -4.42 5.10 -10.61
N GLY A 160 -4.60 3.91 -11.20
CA GLY A 160 -3.64 3.28 -12.09
C GLY A 160 -2.87 2.13 -11.49
N ILE A 161 -1.68 1.87 -12.00
CA ILE A 161 -0.91 0.66 -11.77
C ILE A 161 -0.58 0.41 -10.32
N LEU A 162 -0.99 -0.78 -9.85
CA LEU A 162 -0.61 -1.36 -8.57
C LEU A 162 -0.14 -2.80 -8.79
N VAL A 163 1.12 -3.07 -8.45
CA VAL A 163 1.73 -4.41 -8.59
C VAL A 163 1.57 -5.20 -7.31
N ILE A 164 1.06 -6.42 -7.44
CA ILE A 164 0.85 -7.38 -6.37
C ILE A 164 1.66 -8.63 -6.69
N ALA A 165 2.48 -9.09 -5.77
CA ALA A 165 3.20 -10.35 -5.90
C ALA A 165 2.32 -11.53 -5.51
N LYS A 166 2.41 -12.64 -6.25
CA LYS A 166 1.57 -13.84 -6.06
C LYS A 166 2.04 -14.73 -4.91
N ASN A 167 3.27 -14.54 -4.43
CA ASN A 167 3.85 -15.29 -3.30
C ASN A 167 4.98 -14.49 -2.62
N TYR A 168 5.54 -15.06 -1.55
CA TYR A 168 6.60 -14.44 -0.77
C TYR A 168 7.89 -14.19 -1.58
N ASN A 169 8.32 -15.16 -2.39
CA ASN A 169 9.56 -15.04 -3.16
C ASN A 169 9.44 -13.96 -4.24
N SER A 170 8.32 -13.92 -4.93
CA SER A 170 8.00 -12.86 -5.89
C SER A 170 7.94 -11.49 -5.20
N ALA A 171 7.35 -11.40 -3.99
CA ALA A 171 7.33 -10.16 -3.23
C ALA A 171 8.73 -9.69 -2.86
N LEU A 172 9.61 -10.59 -2.43
CA LEU A 172 11.01 -10.26 -2.14
C LEU A 172 11.74 -9.76 -3.39
N LYS A 173 11.60 -10.47 -4.53
CA LYS A 173 12.19 -10.07 -5.81
C LYS A 173 11.74 -8.67 -6.23
N ILE A 174 10.43 -8.44 -6.30
CA ILE A 174 9.87 -7.16 -6.76
C ILE A 174 10.25 -6.00 -5.81
N THR A 175 10.20 -6.21 -4.49
CA THR A 175 10.62 -5.18 -3.53
C THR A 175 12.11 -4.88 -3.61
N THR A 176 12.95 -5.86 -3.95
CA THR A 176 14.37 -5.64 -4.21
C THR A 176 14.57 -4.79 -5.47
N LEU A 177 13.88 -5.10 -6.57
CA LEU A 177 13.92 -4.29 -7.79
C LEU A 177 13.47 -2.84 -7.55
N PHE A 178 12.47 -2.61 -6.69
CA PHE A 178 12.11 -1.24 -6.28
C PHE A 178 13.24 -0.53 -5.53
N LYS A 179 13.92 -1.22 -4.60
CA LYS A 179 15.06 -0.64 -3.85
C LYS A 179 16.24 -0.32 -4.75
N GLU A 180 16.53 -1.18 -5.71
CA GLU A 180 17.61 -1.04 -6.69
C GLU A 180 17.28 -0.08 -7.82
N GLN A 181 16.09 0.56 -7.79
CA GLN A 181 15.59 1.48 -8.82
C GLN A 181 15.50 0.86 -10.23
N LYS A 182 15.35 -0.46 -10.31
CA LYS A 182 15.15 -1.23 -11.55
C LYS A 182 13.70 -1.29 -12.01
N ILE A 183 12.80 -0.62 -11.29
CA ILE A 183 11.40 -0.43 -11.66
C ILE A 183 11.18 1.04 -11.94
N HIS A 184 10.79 1.34 -13.19
CA HIS A 184 10.50 2.69 -13.61
C HIS A 184 8.99 2.90 -13.64
N LYS A 185 8.55 3.99 -13.01
CA LYS A 185 7.13 4.36 -12.90
C LYS A 185 6.91 5.65 -13.65
N THR A 186 5.88 5.66 -14.47
CA THR A 186 5.43 6.86 -15.17
C THR A 186 4.01 7.18 -14.72
N TYR A 187 3.82 8.41 -14.27
CA TYR A 187 2.52 8.95 -13.90
C TYR A 187 2.12 10.06 -14.83
N HIS A 188 0.85 10.15 -15.15
CA HIS A 188 0.28 11.30 -15.83
C HIS A 188 -0.60 12.09 -14.85
N ALA A 189 -0.51 13.40 -14.93
CA ALA A 189 -1.34 14.29 -14.14
C ALA A 189 -1.82 15.48 -14.97
N LEU A 190 -3.04 15.93 -14.69
CA LEU A 190 -3.48 17.25 -15.13
C LEU A 190 -3.17 18.25 -14.03
N VAL A 191 -2.45 19.31 -14.37
CA VAL A 191 -2.01 20.34 -13.43
C VAL A 191 -2.52 21.71 -13.86
N TYR A 192 -2.59 22.65 -12.91
CA TYR A 192 -2.95 24.03 -13.21
C TYR A 192 -1.79 24.79 -13.83
N GLY A 193 -2.14 25.67 -14.76
CA GLY A 193 -1.23 26.60 -15.43
C GLY A 193 -0.46 25.97 -16.59
N ASN A 194 0.09 26.86 -17.41
CA ASN A 194 1.02 26.51 -18.49
C ASN A 194 2.45 26.71 -18.02
N PHE A 195 3.36 25.98 -18.65
CA PHE A 195 4.80 26.08 -18.36
C PHE A 195 5.46 27.01 -19.38
N ASP A 196 6.43 27.80 -18.90
CA ASP A 196 7.33 28.49 -19.80
C ASP A 196 8.11 27.48 -20.67
N ASP A 197 8.41 27.79 -21.91
CA ASP A 197 9.08 26.87 -22.84
C ASP A 197 10.37 26.28 -22.29
N LYS A 198 11.10 27.04 -21.48
CA LYS A 198 12.35 26.59 -20.82
C LYS A 198 12.10 25.62 -19.66
N ARG A 199 10.85 25.50 -19.20
CA ARG A 199 10.43 24.66 -18.06
C ARG A 199 9.48 23.53 -18.44
N LYS A 200 9.30 23.24 -19.73
CA LYS A 200 8.46 22.11 -20.20
C LYS A 200 9.00 20.73 -19.81
N ASN A 201 10.23 20.67 -19.37
CA ASN A 201 10.81 19.47 -18.73
C ASN A 201 11.77 19.90 -17.63
N GLY A 202 11.96 19.06 -16.64
CA GLY A 202 12.85 19.38 -15.54
C GLY A 202 12.88 18.32 -14.44
N ILE A 203 13.56 18.71 -13.36
CA ILE A 203 13.80 17.86 -12.20
C ILE A 203 13.39 18.62 -10.94
N ILE A 204 12.66 17.93 -10.06
CA ILE A 204 12.26 18.46 -8.75
C ILE A 204 13.00 17.64 -7.69
N LYS A 205 13.79 18.33 -6.84
CA LYS A 205 14.60 17.73 -5.77
C LYS A 205 14.20 18.24 -4.37
N GLU A 206 12.94 18.62 -4.23
CA GLU A 206 12.44 19.13 -2.95
C GLU A 206 12.29 18.01 -1.92
N PRO A 207 12.96 18.09 -0.75
CA PRO A 207 12.80 17.13 0.31
C PRO A 207 11.37 17.12 0.88
N ILE A 208 10.90 15.94 1.24
CA ILE A 208 9.54 15.78 1.78
C ILE A 208 9.59 15.42 3.26
N ILE A 209 8.89 16.19 4.07
CA ILE A 209 8.76 15.96 5.51
C ILE A 209 7.94 14.70 5.77
N ASP A 210 8.54 13.71 6.40
CA ASP A 210 7.87 12.45 6.76
C ASP A 210 7.18 12.54 8.12
N LYS A 211 5.94 13.02 8.11
CA LYS A 211 5.08 13.08 9.31
C LYS A 211 4.59 11.71 9.81
N THR A 212 4.96 10.60 9.15
CA THR A 212 4.63 9.24 9.61
C THR A 212 5.71 8.66 10.53
N SER A 213 6.91 9.23 10.52
CA SER A 213 7.97 8.93 11.48
C SER A 213 7.68 9.58 12.84
N ARG A 214 8.39 9.14 13.89
CA ARG A 214 8.39 9.88 15.16
C ARG A 214 9.22 11.16 14.98
N PRO A 215 8.76 12.31 15.50
CA PRO A 215 9.59 13.50 15.53
C PRO A 215 10.83 13.24 16.39
N ASN A 216 11.90 14.01 16.12
CA ASN A 216 13.10 14.02 16.96
C ASN A 216 12.80 14.63 18.36
N GLU A 217 13.80 14.69 19.23
CA GLU A 217 13.68 15.23 20.59
C GLU A 217 13.25 16.71 20.62
N LYS A 218 13.45 17.45 19.51
CA LYS A 218 13.01 18.85 19.33
C LYS A 218 11.60 18.97 18.76
N GLY A 219 10.90 17.85 18.53
CA GLY A 219 9.56 17.84 17.92
C GLY A 219 9.56 17.98 16.40
N GLU A 220 10.71 17.93 15.73
CA GLU A 220 10.85 18.10 14.29
C GLU A 220 10.78 16.75 13.58
N TYR A 221 10.16 16.74 12.39
CA TYR A 221 10.10 15.57 11.52
C TYR A 221 11.27 15.56 10.52
N GLU A 222 11.77 14.37 10.23
CA GLU A 222 12.84 14.19 9.25
C GLU A 222 12.37 14.56 7.84
N ALA A 223 13.13 15.41 7.16
CA ALA A 223 12.98 15.70 5.74
C ALA A 223 13.72 14.64 4.92
N LYS A 224 12.99 13.87 4.12
CA LYS A 224 13.56 12.79 3.30
C LYS A 224 13.79 13.26 1.88
N TYR A 225 14.97 12.95 1.35
CA TYR A 225 15.28 13.18 -0.06
C TYR A 225 14.20 12.62 -0.98
N ALA A 226 13.76 13.45 -1.92
CA ALA A 226 12.78 13.10 -2.94
C ALA A 226 13.23 13.65 -4.29
N PHE A 227 13.02 12.84 -5.36
CA PHE A 227 13.46 13.16 -6.70
C PHE A 227 12.38 12.77 -7.71
N THR A 228 11.98 13.72 -8.55
CA THR A 228 10.99 13.52 -9.62
C THR A 228 11.45 14.21 -10.89
N GLU A 229 11.53 13.48 -11.99
CA GLU A 229 11.62 14.06 -13.32
C GLU A 229 10.21 14.37 -13.83
N TYR A 230 10.06 15.44 -14.60
CA TYR A 230 8.79 15.75 -15.26
C TYR A 230 8.97 16.25 -16.69
N LYS A 231 7.93 16.03 -17.49
CA LYS A 231 7.83 16.53 -18.86
C LYS A 231 6.38 16.94 -19.12
N VAL A 232 6.18 18.16 -19.63
CA VAL A 232 4.90 18.61 -20.14
C VAL A 232 4.63 17.90 -21.47
N LEU A 233 3.50 17.22 -21.56
CA LEU A 233 3.09 16.47 -22.76
C LEU A 233 2.24 17.34 -23.66
N ASP A 234 1.33 18.11 -23.07
CA ASP A 234 0.41 18.99 -23.78
C ASP A 234 -0.12 20.11 -22.89
N GLU A 235 -0.66 21.19 -23.48
CA GLU A 235 -1.17 22.35 -22.78
C GLU A 235 -2.46 22.84 -23.42
N ALA A 236 -3.43 23.29 -22.61
CA ALA A 236 -4.71 23.76 -23.07
C ALA A 236 -5.18 25.02 -22.36
N PHE A 237 -5.80 25.93 -23.14
CA PHE A 237 -6.49 27.16 -22.68
C PHE A 237 -5.65 28.11 -21.86
N GLY A 238 -4.31 28.02 -21.88
CA GLY A 238 -3.46 28.85 -21.04
C GLY A 238 -3.57 28.55 -19.53
N THR A 239 -4.31 27.49 -19.13
CA THR A 239 -4.65 27.23 -17.72
C THR A 239 -4.40 25.79 -17.28
N LEU A 240 -4.17 24.86 -18.20
CA LEU A 240 -4.03 23.45 -17.93
C LEU A 240 -2.88 22.83 -18.69
N SER A 241 -2.17 21.92 -18.03
CA SER A 241 -1.14 21.10 -18.67
C SER A 241 -1.30 19.63 -18.32
N LEU A 242 -1.09 18.76 -19.31
CA LEU A 242 -0.90 17.33 -19.12
C LEU A 242 0.60 17.08 -18.90
N VAL A 243 0.96 16.54 -17.73
CA VAL A 243 2.35 16.35 -17.31
C VAL A 243 2.64 14.88 -17.04
N GLU A 244 3.73 14.38 -17.61
CA GLU A 244 4.36 13.12 -17.27
C GLU A 244 5.30 13.33 -16.09
N PHE A 245 5.16 12.52 -15.04
CA PHE A 245 6.07 12.49 -13.89
C PHE A 245 6.74 11.11 -13.79
N LYS A 246 8.06 11.11 -13.58
CA LYS A 246 8.88 9.90 -13.35
C LYS A 246 9.57 9.99 -11.98
N PRO A 247 8.90 9.56 -10.88
CA PRO A 247 9.50 9.60 -9.56
C PRO A 247 10.57 8.53 -9.42
N LYS A 248 11.80 8.94 -9.07
CA LYS A 248 12.92 8.03 -8.74
C LYS A 248 12.86 7.56 -7.29
N THR A 249 12.17 8.30 -6.43
CA THR A 249 11.87 7.96 -5.05
C THR A 249 10.38 7.71 -4.87
N GLY A 250 9.95 7.20 -3.72
CA GLY A 250 8.53 6.89 -3.44
C GLY A 250 8.08 7.42 -2.08
N ARG A 251 8.19 8.72 -1.84
CA ARG A 251 7.71 9.35 -0.59
C ARG A 251 6.21 9.54 -0.61
N MET A 252 5.60 9.60 0.57
CA MET A 252 4.16 9.81 0.69
C MET A 252 3.75 11.12 0.01
N HIS A 253 2.74 11.07 -0.85
CA HIS A 253 2.23 12.19 -1.65
C HIS A 253 3.28 12.92 -2.50
N GLN A 254 4.40 12.28 -2.85
CA GLN A 254 5.55 12.95 -3.49
C GLN A 254 5.17 13.79 -4.71
N LEU A 255 4.47 13.23 -5.68
CA LEU A 255 4.11 13.94 -6.91
C LEU A 255 3.18 15.12 -6.65
N ARG A 256 2.29 15.00 -5.69
CA ARG A 256 1.34 16.04 -5.28
C ARG A 256 2.06 17.23 -4.65
N ILE A 257 3.03 16.95 -3.76
CA ILE A 257 3.85 17.97 -3.11
C ILE A 257 4.78 18.63 -4.13
N HIS A 258 5.48 17.83 -4.95
CA HIS A 258 6.41 18.33 -5.96
C HIS A 258 5.71 19.21 -7.01
N SER A 259 4.56 18.78 -7.51
CA SER A 259 3.77 19.52 -8.48
C SER A 259 3.33 20.88 -7.90
N SER A 260 2.82 20.89 -6.66
CA SER A 260 2.46 22.11 -5.95
C SER A 260 3.66 23.03 -5.69
N HIS A 261 4.83 22.44 -5.33
CA HIS A 261 6.07 23.18 -5.06
C HIS A 261 6.55 23.99 -6.28
N ILE A 262 6.45 23.42 -7.47
CA ILE A 262 6.84 24.13 -8.71
C ILE A 262 5.76 25.10 -9.23
N GLY A 263 4.66 25.30 -8.49
CA GLY A 263 3.60 26.24 -8.81
C GLY A 263 2.49 25.68 -9.71
N HIS A 264 2.52 24.39 -10.03
CA HIS A 264 1.56 23.68 -10.90
C HIS A 264 0.84 22.56 -10.14
N PRO A 265 -0.03 22.85 -9.14
CA PRO A 265 -0.69 21.82 -8.35
C PRO A 265 -1.60 20.94 -9.23
N ILE A 266 -1.73 19.68 -8.83
CA ILE A 266 -2.58 18.71 -9.57
C ILE A 266 -4.05 19.06 -9.40
N ILE A 267 -4.81 18.99 -10.47
CA ILE A 267 -6.26 19.24 -10.46
C ILE A 267 -6.95 18.26 -9.51
N GLY A 268 -7.84 18.80 -8.67
CA GLY A 268 -8.57 18.02 -7.68
C GLY A 268 -7.73 17.59 -6.47
N ASP A 269 -6.53 18.16 -6.31
CA ASP A 269 -5.76 18.01 -5.08
C ASP A 269 -6.18 19.04 -4.03
N PHE A 270 -7.15 18.67 -3.18
CA PHE A 270 -7.66 19.54 -2.11
C PHE A 270 -6.74 19.64 -0.89
N LYS A 271 -5.62 18.91 -0.88
CA LYS A 271 -4.67 18.95 0.22
C LYS A 271 -3.47 19.84 -0.07
N TYR A 272 -2.96 19.80 -1.29
CA TYR A 272 -1.76 20.55 -1.69
C TYR A 272 -2.02 21.57 -2.80
N GLY A 273 -3.18 21.51 -3.44
CA GLY A 273 -3.65 22.52 -4.38
C GLY A 273 -4.33 23.70 -3.68
N LYS A 274 -4.62 24.74 -4.44
CA LYS A 274 -5.42 25.88 -3.99
C LYS A 274 -6.89 25.60 -4.35
N GLY A 275 -7.77 25.51 -3.37
CA GLY A 275 -9.17 25.12 -3.54
C GLY A 275 -9.96 26.02 -4.50
N ASP A 276 -9.64 27.32 -4.56
CA ASP A 276 -10.31 28.30 -5.42
C ASP A 276 -10.04 28.07 -6.92
N GLU A 277 -8.92 27.44 -7.27
CA GLU A 277 -8.57 27.14 -8.66
C GLU A 277 -9.50 26.09 -9.26
N PHE A 278 -9.90 25.07 -8.48
CA PHE A 278 -10.83 24.06 -8.94
C PHE A 278 -12.23 24.64 -9.25
N ALA A 279 -12.70 25.57 -8.42
CA ALA A 279 -13.98 26.23 -8.66
C ALA A 279 -13.98 27.04 -9.97
N LYS A 280 -12.92 27.82 -10.21
CA LYS A 280 -12.75 28.60 -11.44
C LYS A 280 -12.68 27.68 -12.69
N LEU A 281 -11.96 26.56 -12.57
CA LEU A 281 -11.81 25.61 -13.66
C LEU A 281 -13.12 24.90 -14.00
N LYS A 282 -13.92 24.58 -12.98
CA LYS A 282 -15.20 23.89 -13.16
C LYS A 282 -16.14 24.65 -14.11
N ASP A 283 -16.18 25.97 -14.03
CA ASP A 283 -17.04 26.82 -14.84
C ASP A 283 -16.53 26.97 -16.29
N SER A 284 -15.32 26.51 -16.60
CA SER A 284 -14.73 26.56 -17.94
C SER A 284 -15.10 25.37 -18.80
N PHE A 285 -15.84 24.38 -18.28
CA PHE A 285 -16.28 23.19 -19.02
C PHE A 285 -17.80 23.18 -19.20
N ASP A 286 -18.25 22.65 -20.33
CA ASP A 286 -19.67 22.40 -20.66
C ASP A 286 -20.21 21.11 -20.02
N PHE A 287 -19.42 20.48 -19.13
CA PHE A 287 -19.80 19.29 -18.38
C PHE A 287 -19.34 19.39 -16.92
N GLU A 288 -19.98 18.62 -16.05
CA GLU A 288 -19.58 18.54 -14.65
C GLU A 288 -18.16 17.94 -14.51
N LEU A 289 -17.23 18.72 -13.94
CA LEU A 289 -15.88 18.29 -13.61
C LEU A 289 -15.90 17.56 -12.26
N PRO A 290 -15.68 16.22 -12.23
CA PRO A 290 -15.68 15.49 -10.96
C PRO A 290 -14.60 15.95 -9.99
N ARG A 291 -14.95 16.10 -8.71
CA ARG A 291 -14.01 16.43 -7.64
C ARG A 291 -13.14 15.23 -7.27
N LYS A 292 -12.28 14.83 -8.20
CA LYS A 292 -11.34 13.71 -8.05
C LYS A 292 -9.93 14.20 -8.33
N LEU A 293 -8.93 13.50 -7.78
CA LEU A 293 -7.52 13.77 -8.07
C LEU A 293 -7.20 13.31 -9.49
N TYR A 294 -6.69 14.20 -10.33
CA TYR A 294 -6.26 13.90 -11.70
C TYR A 294 -4.80 13.48 -11.74
N LEU A 295 -4.48 12.40 -11.00
CA LEU A 295 -3.16 11.75 -10.94
C LEU A 295 -3.35 10.25 -11.19
N HIS A 296 -2.64 9.74 -12.19
CA HIS A 296 -2.76 8.36 -12.66
C HIS A 296 -1.39 7.70 -12.81
N ALA A 297 -1.18 6.55 -12.16
CA ALA A 297 -0.03 5.69 -12.37
C ALA A 297 -0.18 4.99 -13.73
N TYR A 298 0.31 5.63 -14.78
CA TYR A 298 0.00 5.30 -16.16
C TYR A 298 0.77 4.09 -16.67
N MET A 299 2.07 3.99 -16.35
CA MET A 299 2.94 2.98 -16.94
C MET A 299 3.98 2.50 -15.93
N ILE A 300 4.33 1.23 -16.01
CA ILE A 300 5.42 0.64 -15.24
C ILE A 300 6.30 -0.24 -16.12
N GLU A 301 7.61 -0.08 -15.93
CA GLU A 301 8.64 -0.92 -16.55
C GLU A 301 9.31 -1.71 -15.42
N ILE A 302 9.26 -3.04 -15.51
CA ILE A 302 9.86 -3.97 -14.55
C ILE A 302 10.87 -4.83 -15.30
N GLU A 303 12.10 -4.92 -14.81
CA GLU A 303 13.14 -5.75 -15.44
C GLU A 303 12.64 -7.20 -15.63
N GLY A 304 12.73 -7.69 -16.87
CA GLY A 304 12.27 -9.04 -17.26
C GLY A 304 10.75 -9.20 -17.43
N LYS A 305 10.00 -8.10 -17.48
CA LYS A 305 8.55 -8.12 -17.76
C LYS A 305 8.21 -7.25 -18.97
N PRO A 306 7.07 -7.46 -19.64
CA PRO A 306 6.61 -6.56 -20.67
C PRO A 306 6.29 -5.17 -20.10
N LEU A 307 6.27 -4.16 -20.95
CA LEU A 307 5.80 -2.84 -20.59
C LEU A 307 4.30 -2.88 -20.29
N ILE A 308 3.92 -2.48 -19.07
CA ILE A 308 2.52 -2.50 -18.63
C ILE A 308 1.99 -1.08 -18.56
N LYS A 309 0.83 -0.85 -19.21
CA LYS A 309 0.13 0.44 -19.20
C LYS A 309 -1.28 0.25 -18.65
N ALA A 310 -1.74 1.23 -17.86
CA ALA A 310 -3.10 1.29 -17.35
C ALA A 310 -3.88 2.36 -18.10
N GLU A 311 -5.09 2.04 -18.51
CA GLU A 311 -5.99 3.03 -19.12
C GLU A 311 -6.42 4.07 -18.09
N TYR A 312 -6.57 5.32 -18.55
CA TYR A 312 -7.11 6.39 -17.71
C TYR A 312 -8.50 6.06 -17.18
N PRO A 313 -8.82 6.45 -15.94
CA PRO A 313 -10.18 6.33 -15.44
C PRO A 313 -11.13 7.29 -16.20
N THR A 314 -12.42 6.98 -16.20
CA THR A 314 -13.44 7.69 -16.98
C THR A 314 -13.38 9.20 -16.84
N HIS A 315 -13.19 9.72 -15.60
CA HIS A 315 -13.12 11.17 -15.37
C HIS A 315 -11.89 11.80 -16.04
N PHE A 316 -10.75 11.10 -16.05
CA PHE A 316 -9.52 11.57 -16.69
C PHE A 316 -9.64 11.47 -18.22
N LYS A 317 -10.15 10.34 -18.76
CA LYS A 317 -10.40 10.18 -20.20
C LYS A 317 -11.33 11.29 -20.75
N LYS A 318 -12.39 11.63 -20.00
CA LYS A 318 -13.37 12.63 -20.43
C LYS A 318 -12.72 14.00 -20.63
N ILE A 319 -11.90 14.45 -19.68
CA ILE A 319 -11.24 15.75 -19.78
C ILE A 319 -10.13 15.73 -20.85
N CYS A 320 -9.32 14.67 -20.95
CA CYS A 320 -8.31 14.56 -22.00
C CYS A 320 -8.95 14.61 -23.41
N LYS A 321 -10.05 13.88 -23.61
CA LYS A 321 -10.79 13.91 -24.87
C LYS A 321 -11.33 15.32 -25.20
N TYR A 322 -11.87 16.02 -24.21
CA TYR A 322 -12.39 17.39 -24.37
C TYR A 322 -11.27 18.38 -24.73
N LEU A 323 -10.11 18.24 -24.10
CA LEU A 323 -8.95 19.09 -24.34
C LEU A 323 -8.12 18.68 -25.57
N ASN A 324 -8.49 17.55 -26.19
CA ASN A 324 -7.78 16.96 -27.33
C ASN A 324 -6.31 16.55 -27.00
N PHE A 325 -6.10 16.08 -25.74
CA PHE A 325 -4.84 15.55 -25.20
C PHE A 325 -4.64 14.08 -25.54
#